data_8713d171c4ad997c4e10ea54b72f1351
#
_entry.id   8713d171c4ad997c4e10ea54b72f1351
#
_cell.length_a   1.000
_cell.length_b   1.000
_cell.length_c   1.000
_cell.angle_alpha   90.00
_cell.angle_beta   90.00
_cell.angle_gamma   90.00
#
_symmetry.space_group_name_H-M   'P 1'
#
loop_
_entity.id
_entity.type
_entity.pdbx_description
1 polymer ?
#
loop_
_entity_poly.entity_id
_entity_poly.type
_entity_poly.pdbx_seq_one_letter_code
_entity_poly.pdbx_strand_id
1 'polypeptide(L)'
;MSAEVTVVTVSWEAADLTLECLAGLAAQQLDDVRVDVVVVDNGSTDGTAARVAAAHPGVHVVRSSTNRGFAGGNNLALRDVRTPWVLLLNNDAVPDPDAIRTLVHAARRAPADVAALAPTVLLAERFRAAAAGEAPDVVGPDGRWVSDPDGDVRLVNSTGNEIRTDGFGVDRGWLADATRHDPPSEVFGFSGAAALLRTAALRDVGLFDERFFMYYEDSDLSWRLRLAGWRVLHCPGAVVSHAHAASSREGSDFFVFHDARNRLAMLTKDATTGLVVRSLVRFVLTSASLALRRRRPWRETRVRLRVLVSYARMAPGLVVSRCRLRRDARVARRVVESLLVPPRPTGGYRPADAPTAKKGAR
;
A
#
# COMPACT_ATOMS: atom_id res chain seq x y z
N MET A 1 -21.17 -25.09 -1.11
CA MET A 1 -20.29 -24.44 -0.11
C MET A 1 -20.05 -23.02 -0.56
N SER A 2 -20.16 -22.03 0.33
CA SER A 2 -19.93 -20.60 0.03
C SER A 2 -18.43 -20.30 -0.19
N ALA A 3 -18.10 -19.20 -0.87
CA ALA A 3 -16.73 -18.71 -1.00
C ALA A 3 -16.14 -18.35 0.38
N GLU A 4 -14.83 -18.55 0.53
CA GLU A 4 -14.10 -18.21 1.75
C GLU A 4 -13.41 -16.86 1.64
N VAL A 5 -13.08 -16.46 0.42
CA VAL A 5 -12.36 -15.22 0.12
C VAL A 5 -13.07 -14.48 -1.01
N THR A 6 -13.22 -13.18 -0.85
CA THR A 6 -13.50 -12.27 -1.97
C THR A 6 -12.22 -11.53 -2.34
N VAL A 7 -11.73 -11.66 -3.56
CA VAL A 7 -10.67 -10.82 -4.12
C VAL A 7 -11.28 -9.52 -4.58
N VAL A 8 -10.72 -8.40 -4.14
CA VAL A 8 -11.13 -7.05 -4.55
C VAL A 8 -9.98 -6.37 -5.26
N THR A 9 -10.21 -5.99 -6.52
CA THR A 9 -9.26 -5.25 -7.35
C THR A 9 -9.90 -3.96 -7.82
N VAL A 10 -9.21 -2.83 -7.62
CA VAL A 10 -9.68 -1.51 -8.08
C VAL A 10 -8.88 -1.11 -9.31
N SER A 11 -9.56 -0.75 -10.39
CA SER A 11 -8.96 -0.31 -11.64
C SER A 11 -9.41 1.11 -12.00
N TRP A 12 -8.48 1.92 -12.52
CA TRP A 12 -8.76 3.23 -13.12
C TRP A 12 -7.81 3.48 -14.30
N GLU A 13 -8.39 3.62 -15.52
CA GLU A 13 -7.63 3.85 -16.77
C GLU A 13 -6.48 2.84 -16.97
N ALA A 14 -6.72 1.55 -16.68
CA ALA A 14 -5.68 0.52 -16.66
C ALA A 14 -6.23 -0.87 -17.07
N ALA A 15 -6.95 -0.92 -18.18
CA ALA A 15 -7.61 -2.14 -18.63
C ALA A 15 -6.64 -3.31 -18.86
N ASP A 16 -5.46 -3.06 -19.49
CA ASP A 16 -4.49 -4.12 -19.81
C ASP A 16 -3.89 -4.73 -18.55
N LEU A 17 -3.44 -3.90 -17.59
CA LEU A 17 -2.91 -4.37 -16.29
C LEU A 17 -3.96 -5.17 -15.52
N THR A 18 -5.23 -4.69 -15.55
CA THR A 18 -6.34 -5.39 -14.89
C THR A 18 -6.58 -6.77 -15.50
N LEU A 19 -6.51 -6.90 -16.82
CA LEU A 19 -6.66 -8.19 -17.50
C LEU A 19 -5.50 -9.14 -17.19
N GLU A 20 -4.27 -8.62 -17.08
CA GLU A 20 -3.10 -9.40 -16.66
C GLU A 20 -3.25 -9.91 -15.22
N CYS A 21 -3.65 -9.05 -14.29
CA CYS A 21 -3.99 -9.43 -12.93
C CYS A 21 -5.05 -10.55 -12.87
N LEU A 22 -6.13 -10.40 -13.64
CA LEU A 22 -7.22 -11.39 -13.71
C LEU A 22 -6.76 -12.71 -14.36
N ALA A 23 -5.87 -12.69 -15.33
CA ALA A 23 -5.26 -13.90 -15.88
C ALA A 23 -4.45 -14.64 -14.81
N GLY A 24 -3.66 -13.93 -13.98
CA GLY A 24 -2.97 -14.50 -12.84
C GLY A 24 -3.93 -15.08 -11.79
N LEU A 25 -5.08 -14.44 -11.56
CA LEU A 25 -6.12 -14.98 -10.68
C LEU A 25 -6.79 -16.24 -11.28
N ALA A 26 -7.02 -16.28 -12.58
CA ALA A 26 -7.59 -17.46 -13.25
C ALA A 26 -6.63 -18.66 -13.25
N ALA A 27 -5.32 -18.42 -13.17
CA ALA A 27 -4.28 -19.44 -13.12
C ALA A 27 -4.01 -20.01 -11.71
N GLN A 28 -4.73 -19.53 -10.69
CA GLN A 28 -4.51 -19.97 -9.30
C GLN A 28 -4.86 -21.44 -9.09
N GLN A 29 -3.98 -22.14 -8.37
CA GLN A 29 -4.19 -23.52 -7.89
C GLN A 29 -4.91 -23.46 -6.55
N LEU A 30 -6.24 -23.50 -6.60
CA LEU A 30 -7.09 -23.23 -5.42
C LEU A 30 -7.41 -24.45 -4.58
N ASP A 31 -7.32 -25.67 -5.16
CA ASP A 31 -7.66 -26.96 -4.52
C ASP A 31 -9.04 -26.91 -3.79
N ASP A 32 -9.03 -26.85 -2.46
CA ASP A 32 -10.21 -26.78 -1.61
C ASP A 32 -10.67 -25.33 -1.28
N VAL A 33 -9.99 -24.31 -1.83
CA VAL A 33 -10.31 -22.89 -1.59
C VAL A 33 -11.30 -22.37 -2.62
N ARG A 34 -12.32 -21.65 -2.17
CA ARG A 34 -13.31 -21.00 -3.02
C ARG A 34 -13.17 -19.48 -2.98
N VAL A 35 -13.10 -18.88 -4.14
CA VAL A 35 -12.80 -17.46 -4.33
C VAL A 35 -13.88 -16.81 -5.18
N ASP A 36 -14.43 -15.68 -4.71
CA ASP A 36 -15.18 -14.74 -5.51
C ASP A 36 -14.26 -13.59 -5.95
N VAL A 37 -14.41 -13.09 -7.17
CA VAL A 37 -13.60 -11.97 -7.68
C VAL A 37 -14.50 -10.78 -7.99
N VAL A 38 -14.15 -9.62 -7.44
CA VAL A 38 -14.81 -8.35 -7.67
C VAL A 38 -13.79 -7.36 -8.24
N VAL A 39 -14.09 -6.81 -9.42
CA VAL A 39 -13.35 -5.68 -9.99
C VAL A 39 -14.17 -4.41 -9.84
N VAL A 40 -13.58 -3.39 -9.25
CA VAL A 40 -14.17 -2.05 -9.19
C VAL A 40 -13.59 -1.22 -10.32
N ASP A 41 -14.38 -0.95 -11.35
CA ASP A 41 -14.07 0.08 -12.34
C ASP A 41 -14.33 1.45 -11.72
N ASN A 42 -13.28 2.15 -11.35
CA ASN A 42 -13.29 3.37 -10.56
C ASN A 42 -13.50 4.63 -11.42
N GLY A 43 -14.41 4.55 -12.40
CA GLY A 43 -14.75 5.65 -13.31
C GLY A 43 -13.79 5.76 -14.49
N SER A 44 -13.39 4.61 -15.08
CA SER A 44 -12.54 4.58 -16.27
C SER A 44 -13.32 4.96 -17.54
N THR A 45 -12.58 5.51 -18.52
CA THR A 45 -13.08 5.84 -19.85
C THR A 45 -12.46 4.97 -20.95
N ASP A 46 -11.45 4.16 -20.63
CA ASP A 46 -10.69 3.27 -21.52
C ASP A 46 -11.41 1.95 -21.87
N GLY A 47 -12.65 1.77 -21.40
CA GLY A 47 -13.42 0.55 -21.61
C GLY A 47 -13.13 -0.59 -20.65
N THR A 48 -12.39 -0.34 -19.55
CA THR A 48 -11.99 -1.34 -18.54
C THR A 48 -13.16 -2.26 -18.14
N ALA A 49 -14.31 -1.73 -17.72
CA ALA A 49 -15.45 -2.56 -17.27
C ALA A 49 -15.97 -3.50 -18.37
N ALA A 50 -16.10 -3.02 -19.60
CA ALA A 50 -16.57 -3.83 -20.72
C ALA A 50 -15.57 -4.92 -21.10
N ARG A 51 -14.29 -4.61 -21.12
CA ARG A 51 -13.21 -5.55 -21.44
C ARG A 51 -13.09 -6.64 -20.37
N VAL A 52 -13.17 -6.29 -19.09
CA VAL A 52 -13.18 -7.26 -17.99
C VAL A 52 -14.39 -8.19 -18.09
N ALA A 53 -15.61 -7.66 -18.27
CA ALA A 53 -16.83 -8.47 -18.38
C ALA A 53 -16.79 -9.43 -19.59
N ALA A 54 -16.19 -9.01 -20.70
CA ALA A 54 -16.05 -9.84 -21.88
C ALA A 54 -15.01 -10.96 -21.72
N ALA A 55 -13.84 -10.65 -21.11
CA ALA A 55 -12.75 -11.60 -20.95
C ALA A 55 -12.95 -12.57 -19.78
N HIS A 56 -13.63 -12.11 -18.70
CA HIS A 56 -13.83 -12.85 -17.46
C HIS A 56 -15.29 -12.79 -16.99
N PRO A 57 -16.22 -13.53 -17.63
CA PRO A 57 -17.67 -13.47 -17.33
C PRO A 57 -18.03 -13.87 -15.89
N GLY A 58 -17.16 -14.59 -15.19
CA GLY A 58 -17.35 -14.98 -13.79
C GLY A 58 -16.95 -13.90 -12.78
N VAL A 59 -16.34 -12.80 -13.22
CA VAL A 59 -15.94 -11.69 -12.36
C VAL A 59 -17.09 -10.71 -12.16
N HIS A 60 -17.35 -10.34 -10.91
CA HIS A 60 -18.33 -9.30 -10.60
C HIS A 60 -17.73 -7.91 -10.82
N VAL A 61 -18.29 -7.13 -11.74
CA VAL A 61 -17.82 -5.77 -12.04
C VAL A 61 -18.70 -4.73 -11.37
N VAL A 62 -18.13 -3.97 -10.44
CA VAL A 62 -18.76 -2.82 -9.78
C VAL A 62 -18.28 -1.54 -10.48
N ARG A 63 -19.19 -0.68 -10.92
CA ARG A 63 -18.83 0.57 -11.61
C ARG A 63 -19.06 1.79 -10.75
N SER A 64 -18.07 2.66 -10.69
CA SER A 64 -18.19 4.01 -10.16
C SER A 64 -18.35 5.03 -11.30
N SER A 65 -19.10 6.07 -11.09
CA SER A 65 -19.23 7.18 -12.06
C SER A 65 -18.02 8.14 -12.03
N THR A 66 -17.17 8.07 -10.99
CA THR A 66 -16.02 8.95 -10.79
C THR A 66 -14.89 8.20 -10.12
N ASN A 67 -13.65 8.65 -10.32
CA ASN A 67 -12.49 8.15 -9.59
C ASN A 67 -12.56 8.56 -8.11
N ARG A 68 -12.72 7.58 -7.22
CA ARG A 68 -12.78 7.74 -5.76
C ARG A 68 -11.46 7.44 -5.06
N GLY A 69 -10.38 7.29 -5.84
CA GLY A 69 -9.08 6.85 -5.34
C GLY A 69 -9.09 5.39 -4.86
N PHE A 70 -7.97 4.97 -4.29
CA PHE A 70 -7.82 3.61 -3.77
C PHE A 70 -8.79 3.34 -2.60
N ALA A 71 -8.85 4.24 -1.64
CA ALA A 71 -9.70 4.10 -0.45
C ALA A 71 -11.19 3.98 -0.80
N GLY A 72 -11.71 4.92 -1.59
CA GLY A 72 -13.12 4.93 -1.98
C GLY A 72 -13.48 3.81 -2.95
N GLY A 73 -12.57 3.48 -3.89
CA GLY A 73 -12.74 2.37 -4.81
C GLY A 73 -12.89 1.03 -4.08
N ASN A 74 -11.95 0.70 -3.19
CA ASN A 74 -12.04 -0.53 -2.39
C ASN A 74 -13.32 -0.56 -1.53
N ASN A 75 -13.69 0.55 -0.92
CA ASN A 75 -14.88 0.61 -0.07
C ASN A 75 -16.18 0.30 -0.83
N LEU A 76 -16.25 0.56 -2.15
CA LEU A 76 -17.43 0.18 -2.95
C LEU A 76 -17.68 -1.33 -2.92
N ALA A 77 -16.63 -2.14 -3.03
CA ALA A 77 -16.76 -3.59 -2.93
C ALA A 77 -16.84 -4.06 -1.48
N LEU A 78 -15.98 -3.52 -0.59
CA LEU A 78 -15.84 -3.98 0.80
C LEU A 78 -17.13 -3.88 1.63
N ARG A 79 -18.05 -2.96 1.31
CA ARG A 79 -19.35 -2.81 1.98
C ARG A 79 -20.24 -4.06 1.80
N ASP A 80 -20.09 -4.75 0.69
CA ASP A 80 -20.94 -5.88 0.32
C ASP A 80 -20.27 -7.24 0.53
N VAL A 81 -18.98 -7.28 0.90
CA VAL A 81 -18.25 -8.53 1.19
C VAL A 81 -18.89 -9.27 2.35
N ARG A 82 -19.18 -10.56 2.13
CA ARG A 82 -19.78 -11.46 3.12
C ARG A 82 -18.86 -12.64 3.48
N THR A 83 -17.83 -12.90 2.67
CA THR A 83 -16.84 -13.94 2.93
C THR A 83 -16.07 -13.67 4.22
N PRO A 84 -15.55 -14.70 4.90
CA PRO A 84 -14.74 -14.55 6.12
C PRO A 84 -13.49 -13.68 5.92
N TRP A 85 -12.92 -13.73 4.71
CA TRP A 85 -11.72 -13.02 4.34
C TRP A 85 -11.92 -12.23 3.04
N VAL A 86 -11.18 -11.16 2.90
CA VAL A 86 -11.08 -10.38 1.66
C VAL A 86 -9.60 -10.20 1.30
N LEU A 87 -9.25 -10.54 0.07
CA LEU A 87 -7.94 -10.26 -0.50
C LEU A 87 -8.01 -8.95 -1.27
N LEU A 88 -7.34 -7.92 -0.77
CA LEU A 88 -7.03 -6.75 -1.57
C LEU A 88 -5.91 -7.13 -2.52
N LEU A 89 -6.04 -6.79 -3.79
CA LEU A 89 -5.03 -7.03 -4.81
C LEU A 89 -5.04 -5.88 -5.81
N ASN A 90 -3.92 -5.19 -5.96
CA ASN A 90 -3.81 -4.14 -6.96
C ASN A 90 -3.97 -4.72 -8.37
N ASN A 91 -4.49 -3.91 -9.28
CA ASN A 91 -4.69 -4.29 -10.67
C ASN A 91 -3.41 -4.44 -11.48
N ASP A 92 -2.27 -4.01 -10.95
CA ASP A 92 -0.91 -4.19 -11.47
C ASP A 92 -0.10 -5.23 -10.66
N ALA A 93 -0.80 -6.11 -9.96
CA ALA A 93 -0.23 -7.19 -9.15
C ALA A 93 -0.69 -8.56 -9.65
N VAL A 94 0.26 -9.49 -9.78
CA VAL A 94 0.01 -10.86 -10.24
C VAL A 94 0.44 -11.84 -9.14
N PRO A 95 -0.50 -12.62 -8.55
CA PRO A 95 -0.16 -13.61 -7.54
C PRO A 95 0.48 -14.85 -8.18
N ASP A 96 1.50 -15.41 -7.53
CA ASP A 96 2.07 -16.71 -7.90
C ASP A 96 1.00 -17.81 -7.82
N PRO A 97 1.10 -18.92 -8.58
CA PRO A 97 0.00 -19.88 -8.76
C PRO A 97 -0.63 -20.47 -7.49
N ASP A 98 0.07 -20.52 -6.39
CA ASP A 98 -0.40 -21.04 -5.09
C ASP A 98 -0.58 -19.97 -4.01
N ALA A 99 -0.41 -18.71 -4.35
CA ALA A 99 -0.40 -17.60 -3.39
C ALA A 99 -1.72 -17.50 -2.59
N ILE A 100 -2.88 -17.58 -3.26
CA ILE A 100 -4.19 -17.47 -2.59
C ILE A 100 -4.43 -18.67 -1.69
N ARG A 101 -4.16 -19.87 -2.17
CA ARG A 101 -4.27 -21.10 -1.36
C ARG A 101 -3.41 -21.02 -0.10
N THR A 102 -2.16 -20.59 -0.25
CA THR A 102 -1.22 -20.43 0.85
C THR A 102 -1.71 -19.42 1.89
N LEU A 103 -2.22 -18.25 1.44
CA LEU A 103 -2.83 -17.25 2.31
C LEU A 103 -4.03 -17.81 3.08
N VAL A 104 -4.94 -18.53 2.40
CA VAL A 104 -6.16 -19.07 3.02
C VAL A 104 -5.81 -20.17 4.03
N HIS A 105 -4.88 -21.06 3.70
CA HIS A 105 -4.43 -22.08 4.63
C HIS A 105 -3.73 -21.48 5.86
N ALA A 106 -2.97 -20.40 5.69
CA ALA A 106 -2.43 -19.63 6.81
C ALA A 106 -3.54 -18.97 7.64
N ALA A 107 -4.55 -18.39 6.98
CA ALA A 107 -5.69 -17.73 7.61
C ALA A 107 -6.55 -18.69 8.46
N ARG A 108 -6.77 -19.92 7.98
CA ARG A 108 -7.49 -20.96 8.72
C ARG A 108 -6.77 -21.36 10.02
N ARG A 109 -5.43 -21.25 10.07
CA ARG A 109 -4.58 -21.55 11.23
C ARG A 109 -4.25 -20.32 12.08
N ALA A 110 -4.55 -19.12 11.57
CA ALA A 110 -4.19 -17.88 12.25
C ALA A 110 -5.00 -17.72 13.56
N PRO A 111 -4.36 -17.27 14.64
CA PRO A 111 -5.04 -16.88 15.88
C PRO A 111 -6.21 -15.91 15.63
N ALA A 112 -7.19 -15.95 16.54
CA ALA A 112 -8.42 -15.16 16.38
C ALA A 112 -8.17 -13.63 16.39
N ASP A 113 -7.08 -13.19 16.98
CA ASP A 113 -6.63 -11.80 17.05
C ASP A 113 -5.86 -11.32 15.81
N VAL A 114 -5.68 -12.17 14.79
CA VAL A 114 -5.03 -11.80 13.53
C VAL A 114 -6.06 -11.20 12.57
N ALA A 115 -5.87 -9.94 12.22
CA ALA A 115 -6.72 -9.20 11.29
C ALA A 115 -6.26 -9.33 9.84
N ALA A 116 -4.97 -9.49 9.60
CA ALA A 116 -4.43 -9.51 8.25
C ALA A 116 -3.24 -10.45 8.10
N LEU A 117 -3.10 -10.99 6.90
CA LEU A 117 -1.92 -11.71 6.42
C LEU A 117 -1.34 -10.91 5.23
N ALA A 118 -0.09 -10.46 5.36
CA ALA A 118 0.65 -9.78 4.32
C ALA A 118 1.47 -10.83 3.53
N PRO A 119 1.26 -10.99 2.22
CA PRO A 119 2.14 -11.82 1.40
C PRO A 119 3.51 -11.18 1.24
N THR A 120 4.47 -11.90 0.68
CA THR A 120 5.69 -11.33 0.12
C THR A 120 5.34 -10.70 -1.22
N VAL A 121 5.34 -9.37 -1.27
CA VAL A 121 5.19 -8.63 -2.53
C VAL A 121 6.58 -8.35 -3.08
N LEU A 122 6.84 -8.78 -4.31
CA LEU A 122 8.10 -8.58 -5.02
C LEU A 122 7.90 -7.56 -6.15
N LEU A 123 8.95 -6.84 -6.52
CA LEU A 123 8.95 -6.10 -7.78
C LEU A 123 8.77 -7.08 -8.94
N ALA A 124 7.92 -6.73 -9.90
CA ALA A 124 7.70 -7.56 -11.09
C ALA A 124 8.96 -7.69 -11.96
N GLU A 125 9.79 -6.65 -11.96
CA GLU A 125 11.08 -6.65 -12.65
C GLU A 125 12.06 -7.65 -12.01
N ARG A 126 12.95 -8.18 -12.86
CA ARG A 126 14.09 -8.99 -12.43
C ARG A 126 15.37 -8.18 -12.48
N PHE A 127 16.35 -8.59 -11.71
CA PHE A 127 17.59 -7.87 -11.53
C PHE A 127 18.79 -8.81 -11.53
N ARG A 128 19.95 -8.26 -11.83
CA ARG A 128 21.27 -8.87 -11.59
C ARG A 128 22.15 -7.93 -10.76
N ALA A 129 23.21 -8.45 -10.17
CA ALA A 129 24.17 -7.62 -9.49
C ALA A 129 24.87 -6.66 -10.49
N ALA A 130 25.04 -5.40 -10.10
CA ALA A 130 25.79 -4.44 -10.91
C ALA A 130 27.27 -4.82 -10.93
N ALA A 131 27.88 -4.80 -12.12
CA ALA A 131 29.31 -5.03 -12.27
C ALA A 131 30.16 -3.89 -11.68
N ALA A 132 31.44 -4.13 -11.49
CA ALA A 132 32.35 -3.10 -10.98
C ALA A 132 32.41 -1.91 -11.96
N GLY A 133 32.08 -0.71 -11.46
CA GLY A 133 32.02 0.52 -12.28
C GLY A 133 30.70 0.75 -13.04
N GLU A 134 29.78 -0.22 -13.03
CA GLU A 134 28.46 -0.08 -13.65
C GLU A 134 27.54 0.80 -12.76
N ALA A 135 26.78 1.69 -13.40
CA ALA A 135 25.78 2.48 -12.71
C ALA A 135 24.56 1.61 -12.38
N PRO A 136 24.13 1.48 -11.12
CA PRO A 136 22.97 0.68 -10.77
C PRO A 136 21.67 1.45 -11.06
N ASP A 137 20.61 0.70 -11.40
CA ASP A 137 19.24 1.21 -11.44
C ASP A 137 18.64 1.23 -10.02
N VAL A 138 19.09 0.30 -9.18
CA VAL A 138 18.62 0.13 -7.80
C VAL A 138 19.78 0.05 -6.84
N VAL A 139 19.65 0.73 -5.70
CA VAL A 139 20.53 0.58 -4.54
C VAL A 139 19.68 0.14 -3.36
N GLY A 140 19.81 -1.12 -3.00
CA GLY A 140 19.10 -1.74 -1.87
C GLY A 140 20.00 -1.96 -0.65
N PRO A 141 19.44 -2.50 0.44
CA PRO A 141 20.20 -2.80 1.64
C PRO A 141 21.26 -3.88 1.43
N ASP A 142 21.03 -4.80 0.49
CA ASP A 142 21.88 -5.99 0.27
C ASP A 142 22.82 -5.86 -0.93
N GLY A 143 22.70 -4.78 -1.71
CA GLY A 143 23.53 -4.62 -2.90
C GLY A 143 23.12 -3.50 -3.84
N ARG A 144 23.73 -3.57 -5.04
CA ARG A 144 23.48 -2.66 -6.16
C ARG A 144 23.06 -3.52 -7.36
N TRP A 145 21.93 -3.17 -7.96
CA TRP A 145 21.24 -4.00 -8.92
C TRP A 145 21.00 -3.25 -10.23
N VAL A 146 21.04 -3.98 -11.32
CA VAL A 146 20.67 -3.51 -12.68
C VAL A 146 19.45 -4.31 -13.12
N SER A 147 18.45 -3.63 -13.68
CA SER A 147 17.28 -4.27 -14.27
C SER A 147 17.69 -5.15 -15.43
N ASP A 148 17.30 -6.43 -15.39
CA ASP A 148 17.65 -7.43 -16.37
C ASP A 148 16.54 -8.48 -16.44
N PRO A 149 15.83 -8.62 -17.57
CA PRO A 149 14.76 -9.61 -17.72
C PRO A 149 15.20 -11.05 -17.45
N ASP A 150 16.46 -11.38 -17.71
CA ASP A 150 17.07 -12.68 -17.49
C ASP A 150 17.78 -12.79 -16.13
N GLY A 151 17.71 -11.74 -15.32
CA GLY A 151 18.34 -11.68 -14.01
C GLY A 151 17.77 -12.71 -13.03
N ASP A 152 18.62 -13.18 -12.12
CA ASP A 152 18.29 -14.20 -11.11
C ASP A 152 17.82 -13.59 -9.77
N VAL A 153 17.96 -12.26 -9.59
CA VAL A 153 17.61 -11.56 -8.36
C VAL A 153 16.18 -11.03 -8.44
N ARG A 154 15.40 -11.29 -7.38
CA ARG A 154 14.08 -10.67 -7.14
C ARG A 154 14.17 -9.77 -5.92
N LEU A 155 13.71 -8.54 -6.05
CA LEU A 155 13.73 -7.57 -4.97
C LEU A 155 12.36 -7.46 -4.30
N VAL A 156 12.38 -7.34 -2.99
CA VAL A 156 11.18 -7.15 -2.18
C VAL A 156 10.61 -5.75 -2.45
N ASN A 157 9.32 -5.70 -2.79
CA ASN A 157 8.54 -4.47 -2.74
C ASN A 157 8.03 -4.26 -1.30
N SER A 158 7.36 -5.28 -0.72
CA SER A 158 6.83 -5.17 0.64
C SER A 158 6.60 -6.55 1.27
N THR A 159 6.88 -6.69 2.55
CA THR A 159 6.41 -7.81 3.39
C THR A 159 5.49 -7.30 4.51
N GLY A 160 4.77 -6.22 4.22
CA GLY A 160 3.92 -5.45 5.11
C GLY A 160 4.48 -4.05 5.38
N ASN A 161 3.68 -3.21 6.02
CA ASN A 161 4.06 -1.83 6.30
C ASN A 161 4.64 -1.68 7.70
N GLU A 162 5.64 -0.81 7.80
CA GLU A 162 6.17 -0.31 9.07
C GLU A 162 5.95 1.19 9.17
N ILE A 163 5.79 1.68 10.38
CA ILE A 163 5.77 3.12 10.67
C ILE A 163 7.05 3.45 11.45
N ARG A 164 7.74 4.48 11.03
CA ARG A 164 8.96 4.95 11.68
C ARG A 164 8.65 5.86 12.87
N THR A 165 9.57 5.94 13.81
CA THR A 165 9.44 6.81 15.01
C THR A 165 9.35 8.31 14.67
N ASP A 166 9.67 8.71 13.44
CA ASP A 166 9.46 10.05 12.90
C ASP A 166 8.12 10.22 12.15
N GLY A 167 7.28 9.17 12.15
CA GLY A 167 5.93 9.18 11.62
C GLY A 167 5.81 8.90 10.12
N PHE A 168 6.88 8.47 9.45
CA PHE A 168 6.80 8.03 8.05
C PHE A 168 6.42 6.55 7.96
N GLY A 169 5.52 6.23 7.03
CA GLY A 169 5.24 4.87 6.59
C GLY A 169 6.32 4.40 5.63
N VAL A 170 6.68 3.14 5.70
CA VAL A 170 7.65 2.49 4.81
C VAL A 170 7.24 1.04 4.58
N ASP A 171 7.55 0.52 3.41
CA ASP A 171 7.43 -0.90 3.13
C ASP A 171 8.56 -1.68 3.81
N ARG A 172 8.19 -2.72 4.57
CA ARG A 172 9.18 -3.60 5.20
C ARG A 172 9.88 -4.42 4.12
N GLY A 173 11.20 -4.41 4.16
CA GLY A 173 12.04 -5.13 3.20
C GLY A 173 12.23 -4.42 1.86
N TRP A 174 11.80 -3.16 1.71
CA TRP A 174 11.93 -2.42 0.46
C TRP A 174 13.32 -2.54 -0.17
N LEU A 175 13.39 -3.06 -1.39
CA LEU A 175 14.57 -3.33 -2.20
C LEU A 175 15.59 -4.33 -1.60
N ALA A 176 15.19 -5.11 -0.58
CA ALA A 176 15.98 -6.23 -0.11
C ALA A 176 15.97 -7.38 -1.14
N ASP A 177 17.05 -8.13 -1.20
CA ASP A 177 17.09 -9.39 -1.93
C ASP A 177 16.12 -10.38 -1.27
N ALA A 178 15.16 -10.87 -2.05
CA ALA A 178 14.11 -11.76 -1.53
C ALA A 178 14.66 -13.05 -0.93
N THR A 179 15.81 -13.53 -1.40
CA THR A 179 16.45 -14.75 -0.89
C THR A 179 17.14 -14.56 0.47
N ARG A 180 17.41 -13.31 0.86
CA ARG A 180 18.08 -12.94 2.12
C ARG A 180 17.14 -12.30 3.13
N HIS A 181 15.91 -11.99 2.71
CA HIS A 181 14.95 -11.29 3.54
C HIS A 181 14.11 -12.28 4.36
N ASP A 182 14.47 -12.47 5.62
CA ASP A 182 13.78 -13.33 6.59
C ASP A 182 13.31 -12.49 7.81
N PRO A 183 12.23 -11.71 7.67
CA PRO A 183 11.75 -10.85 8.73
C PRO A 183 10.91 -11.64 9.76
N PRO A 184 10.74 -11.09 10.98
CA PRO A 184 9.77 -11.60 11.95
C PRO A 184 8.39 -11.77 11.34
N SER A 185 7.64 -12.79 11.77
CA SER A 185 6.29 -13.07 11.26
C SER A 185 5.31 -11.94 11.54
N GLU A 186 5.42 -11.23 12.67
CA GLU A 186 4.57 -10.09 12.97
C GLU A 186 5.13 -8.81 12.33
N VAL A 187 4.23 -8.01 11.75
CA VAL A 187 4.55 -6.73 11.13
C VAL A 187 3.54 -5.67 11.58
N PHE A 188 3.90 -4.39 11.58
CA PHE A 188 3.02 -3.30 12.03
C PHE A 188 1.70 -3.27 11.27
N GLY A 189 1.74 -3.34 9.94
CA GLY A 189 0.59 -3.23 9.06
C GLY A 189 0.78 -4.01 7.75
N PHE A 190 -0.21 -3.94 6.89
CA PHE A 190 -0.20 -4.54 5.57
C PHE A 190 0.01 -3.49 4.48
N SER A 191 0.53 -3.90 3.33
CA SER A 191 0.59 -3.06 2.12
C SER A 191 -0.70 -3.18 1.33
N GLY A 192 -1.20 -2.05 0.81
CA GLY A 192 -2.37 -2.02 -0.06
C GLY A 192 -2.18 -2.75 -1.39
N ALA A 193 -0.94 -3.04 -1.80
CA ALA A 193 -0.65 -3.77 -3.03
C ALA A 193 -1.22 -5.21 -3.03
N ALA A 194 -1.08 -5.91 -1.88
CA ALA A 194 -1.71 -7.20 -1.65
C ALA A 194 -1.83 -7.48 -0.14
N ALA A 195 -3.03 -7.85 0.33
CA ALA A 195 -3.25 -8.23 1.73
C ALA A 195 -4.53 -9.06 1.90
N LEU A 196 -4.45 -10.16 2.63
CA LEU A 196 -5.63 -10.92 3.03
C LEU A 196 -6.14 -10.40 4.38
N LEU A 197 -7.34 -9.80 4.40
CA LEU A 197 -7.92 -9.15 5.56
C LEU A 197 -9.10 -9.96 6.12
N ARG A 198 -9.17 -10.11 7.44
CA ARG A 198 -10.32 -10.71 8.12
C ARG A 198 -11.51 -9.73 8.07
N THR A 199 -12.60 -10.13 7.45
CA THR A 199 -13.80 -9.28 7.31
C THR A 199 -14.37 -8.84 8.66
N ALA A 200 -14.30 -9.69 9.69
CA ALA A 200 -14.72 -9.31 11.04
C ALA A 200 -13.86 -8.17 11.62
N ALA A 201 -12.56 -8.14 11.35
CA ALA A 201 -11.69 -7.05 11.80
C ALA A 201 -12.02 -5.72 11.08
N LEU A 202 -12.35 -5.77 9.78
CA LEU A 202 -12.81 -4.59 9.05
C LEU A 202 -14.14 -4.05 9.60
N ARG A 203 -15.06 -4.93 10.01
CA ARG A 203 -16.32 -4.53 10.66
C ARG A 203 -16.10 -3.90 12.03
N ASP A 204 -15.09 -4.37 12.78
CA ASP A 204 -14.73 -3.87 14.11
C ASP A 204 -14.17 -2.44 14.05
N VAL A 205 -13.23 -2.15 13.14
CA VAL A 205 -12.53 -0.86 13.08
C VAL A 205 -13.03 0.08 11.98
N GLY A 206 -13.93 -0.39 11.11
CA GLY A 206 -14.40 0.31 9.93
C GLY A 206 -13.46 0.17 8.72
N LEU A 207 -13.98 0.51 7.56
CA LEU A 207 -13.29 0.41 6.27
C LEU A 207 -12.23 1.51 6.09
N PHE A 208 -11.71 1.68 4.88
CA PHE A 208 -10.78 2.76 4.57
C PHE A 208 -11.41 4.14 4.79
N ASP A 209 -10.61 5.09 5.23
CA ASP A 209 -11.03 6.49 5.34
C ASP A 209 -10.92 7.16 3.96
N GLU A 210 -12.02 7.36 3.27
CA GLU A 210 -12.08 7.87 1.90
C GLU A 210 -11.46 9.28 1.74
N ARG A 211 -11.26 10.03 2.85
CA ARG A 211 -10.56 11.33 2.83
C ARG A 211 -9.10 11.23 2.37
N PHE A 212 -8.49 10.04 2.52
CA PHE A 212 -7.12 9.80 2.08
C PHE A 212 -7.02 9.78 0.56
N PHE A 213 -7.99 9.25 -0.13
CA PHE A 213 -8.02 9.03 -1.57
C PHE A 213 -7.00 7.97 -2.01
N MET A 214 -5.69 8.22 -1.81
CA MET A 214 -4.58 7.33 -2.12
C MET A 214 -3.38 7.67 -1.22
N TYR A 215 -2.61 6.67 -0.82
CA TYR A 215 -1.48 6.67 0.12
C TYR A 215 -1.86 6.89 1.58
N TYR A 216 -1.27 6.10 2.46
CA TYR A 216 -1.50 6.05 3.90
C TYR A 216 -2.86 5.55 4.36
N GLU A 217 -3.80 5.21 3.47
CA GLU A 217 -5.08 4.61 3.86
C GLU A 217 -4.91 3.21 4.47
N ASP A 218 -3.95 2.43 3.95
CA ASP A 218 -3.54 1.12 4.47
C ASP A 218 -2.84 1.24 5.82
N SER A 219 -1.95 2.21 5.96
CA SER A 219 -1.24 2.52 7.19
C SER A 219 -2.22 3.03 8.27
N ASP A 220 -3.19 3.87 7.91
CA ASP A 220 -4.28 4.33 8.79
C ASP A 220 -5.14 3.14 9.25
N LEU A 221 -5.55 2.28 8.34
CA LEU A 221 -6.34 1.10 8.68
C LEU A 221 -5.53 0.14 9.58
N SER A 222 -4.26 -0.09 9.25
CA SER A 222 -3.35 -0.89 10.06
C SER A 222 -3.20 -0.34 11.47
N TRP A 223 -3.04 0.98 11.63
CA TRP A 223 -2.94 1.61 12.94
C TRP A 223 -4.24 1.46 13.74
N ARG A 224 -5.40 1.64 13.10
CA ARG A 224 -6.71 1.39 13.74
C ARG A 224 -6.87 -0.05 14.20
N LEU A 225 -6.44 -1.01 13.40
CA LEU A 225 -6.39 -2.43 13.77
C LEU A 225 -5.53 -2.64 15.02
N ARG A 226 -4.33 -2.05 15.08
CA ARG A 226 -3.44 -2.12 16.25
C ARG A 226 -4.06 -1.49 17.50
N LEU A 227 -4.73 -0.35 17.37
CA LEU A 227 -5.45 0.29 18.49
C LEU A 227 -6.61 -0.58 19.00
N ALA A 228 -7.22 -1.37 18.15
CA ALA A 228 -8.27 -2.32 18.51
C ALA A 228 -7.71 -3.67 19.01
N GLY A 229 -6.39 -3.84 19.10
CA GLY A 229 -5.75 -5.07 19.59
C GLY A 229 -5.55 -6.17 18.55
N TRP A 230 -5.82 -5.89 17.29
CA TRP A 230 -5.58 -6.81 16.19
C TRP A 230 -4.09 -6.84 15.80
N ARG A 231 -3.65 -8.00 15.28
CA ARG A 231 -2.29 -8.21 14.76
C ARG A 231 -2.29 -8.39 13.26
N VAL A 232 -1.14 -8.14 12.64
CA VAL A 232 -0.86 -8.40 11.23
C VAL A 232 0.33 -9.35 11.15
N LEU A 233 0.21 -10.42 10.40
CA LEU A 233 1.29 -11.39 10.21
C LEU A 233 1.75 -11.40 8.76
N HIS A 234 3.04 -11.61 8.55
CA HIS A 234 3.62 -11.91 7.25
C HIS A 234 3.44 -13.39 6.93
N CYS A 235 3.08 -13.68 5.69
CA CYS A 235 2.94 -15.02 5.14
C CYS A 235 3.99 -15.22 4.02
N PRO A 236 5.22 -15.63 4.35
CA PRO A 236 6.34 -15.64 3.41
C PRO A 236 6.15 -16.57 2.21
N GLY A 237 5.37 -17.68 2.40
CA GLY A 237 5.10 -18.63 1.32
C GLY A 237 4.08 -18.14 0.28
N ALA A 238 3.38 -17.03 0.53
CA ALA A 238 2.48 -16.42 -0.46
C ALA A 238 3.22 -15.29 -1.17
N VAL A 239 3.42 -15.41 -2.47
CA VAL A 239 4.21 -14.47 -3.27
C VAL A 239 3.31 -13.76 -4.28
N VAL A 240 3.50 -12.44 -4.42
CA VAL A 240 2.79 -11.60 -5.39
C VAL A 240 3.80 -10.71 -6.10
N SER A 241 3.80 -10.71 -7.42
CA SER A 241 4.61 -9.80 -8.24
C SER A 241 3.84 -8.51 -8.49
N HIS A 242 4.46 -7.34 -8.31
CA HIS A 242 3.81 -6.04 -8.41
C HIS A 242 4.60 -5.09 -9.32
N ALA A 243 3.94 -4.51 -10.33
CA ALA A 243 4.60 -3.63 -11.30
C ALA A 243 5.00 -2.25 -10.74
N HIS A 244 4.75 -1.99 -9.50
CA HIS A 244 5.07 -0.80 -8.68
C HIS A 244 5.11 0.53 -9.47
N ALA A 245 4.36 1.53 -9.02
CA ALA A 245 4.29 2.86 -9.65
C ALA A 245 3.70 2.90 -11.09
N ALA A 246 3.03 1.83 -11.55
CA ALA A 246 2.38 1.84 -12.86
C ALA A 246 1.31 2.96 -12.97
N SER A 247 0.64 3.28 -11.87
CA SER A 247 -0.45 4.29 -11.82
C SER A 247 -0.03 5.66 -11.26
N SER A 248 1.16 5.80 -10.66
CA SER A 248 1.60 7.08 -10.08
C SER A 248 3.12 7.20 -10.02
N ARG A 249 3.65 8.30 -10.60
CA ARG A 249 5.09 8.57 -10.55
C ARG A 249 5.49 9.07 -9.16
N GLU A 250 6.41 8.36 -8.48
CA GLU A 250 7.07 8.88 -7.29
C GLU A 250 7.68 10.25 -7.56
N GLY A 251 7.55 11.18 -6.59
CA GLY A 251 8.03 12.55 -6.74
C GLY A 251 7.16 13.46 -7.60
N SER A 252 6.05 12.99 -8.19
CA SER A 252 5.05 13.87 -8.80
C SER A 252 4.39 14.78 -7.75
N ASP A 253 3.83 15.93 -8.19
CA ASP A 253 3.08 16.81 -7.28
C ASP A 253 1.91 16.11 -6.62
N PHE A 254 1.27 15.17 -7.34
CA PHE A 254 0.19 14.35 -6.82
C PHE A 254 0.69 13.45 -5.68
N PHE A 255 1.77 12.71 -5.91
CA PHE A 255 2.39 11.85 -4.90
C PHE A 255 2.80 12.66 -3.66
N VAL A 256 3.62 13.71 -3.85
CA VAL A 256 4.13 14.55 -2.74
C VAL A 256 2.99 15.18 -1.94
N PHE A 257 1.91 15.60 -2.62
CA PHE A 257 0.75 16.18 -1.96
C PHE A 257 0.02 15.17 -1.09
N HIS A 258 -0.35 14.01 -1.65
CA HIS A 258 -1.13 13.01 -0.92
C HIS A 258 -0.29 12.35 0.18
N ASP A 259 0.95 11.97 -0.10
CA ASP A 259 1.87 11.41 0.87
C ASP A 259 2.01 12.31 2.12
N ALA A 260 2.38 13.56 1.94
CA ALA A 260 2.60 14.47 3.05
C ALA A 260 1.31 14.81 3.81
N ARG A 261 0.19 15.07 3.09
CA ARG A 261 -1.10 15.40 3.71
C ARG A 261 -1.64 14.22 4.53
N ASN A 262 -1.61 13.05 3.93
CA ASN A 262 -2.21 11.84 4.50
C ASN A 262 -1.40 11.34 5.68
N ARG A 263 -0.07 11.41 5.61
CA ARG A 263 0.79 11.14 6.77
C ARG A 263 0.41 11.99 7.98
N LEU A 264 0.24 13.32 7.81
CA LEU A 264 -0.19 14.20 8.89
C LEU A 264 -1.61 13.88 9.37
N ALA A 265 -2.52 13.50 8.45
CA ALA A 265 -3.89 13.12 8.77
C ALA A 265 -3.95 11.82 9.58
N MET A 266 -3.23 10.78 9.17
CA MET A 266 -3.09 9.50 9.88
C MET A 266 -2.54 9.74 11.29
N LEU A 267 -1.41 10.44 11.43
CA LEU A 267 -0.82 10.73 12.72
C LEU A 267 -1.79 11.48 13.63
N THR A 268 -2.55 12.44 13.09
CA THR A 268 -3.55 13.20 13.86
C THR A 268 -4.64 12.31 14.42
N LYS A 269 -5.10 11.32 13.66
CA LYS A 269 -6.12 10.36 14.09
C LYS A 269 -5.58 9.37 15.12
N ASP A 270 -4.42 8.78 14.84
CA ASP A 270 -4.02 7.50 15.42
C ASP A 270 -2.89 7.61 16.46
N ALA A 271 -1.96 8.54 16.26
CA ALA A 271 -0.76 8.66 17.08
C ALA A 271 -0.97 9.41 18.40
N THR A 272 0.03 9.36 19.30
CA THR A 272 0.05 10.22 20.49
C THR A 272 0.15 11.69 20.10
N THR A 273 -0.33 12.57 20.95
CA THR A 273 -0.25 14.03 20.73
C THR A 273 1.21 14.49 20.54
N GLY A 274 2.15 13.88 21.25
CA GLY A 274 3.57 14.21 21.12
C GLY A 274 4.12 13.94 19.72
N LEU A 275 3.80 12.80 19.12
CA LEU A 275 4.23 12.47 17.75
C LEU A 275 3.55 13.39 16.73
N VAL A 276 2.25 13.68 16.90
CA VAL A 276 1.50 14.62 16.03
C VAL A 276 2.16 16.00 16.02
N VAL A 277 2.36 16.60 17.20
CA VAL A 277 2.95 17.95 17.31
C VAL A 277 4.36 17.99 16.71
N ARG A 278 5.22 17.03 17.06
CA ARG A 278 6.58 16.93 16.51
C ARG A 278 6.59 16.84 14.99
N SER A 279 5.72 16.01 14.41
CA SER A 279 5.62 15.84 12.96
C SER A 279 5.09 17.08 12.25
N LEU A 280 4.11 17.74 12.84
CA LEU A 280 3.53 18.99 12.31
C LEU A 280 4.54 20.14 12.34
N VAL A 281 5.19 20.35 13.49
CA VAL A 281 6.24 21.37 13.66
C VAL A 281 7.38 21.11 12.66
N ARG A 282 7.86 19.87 12.54
CA ARG A 282 8.89 19.52 11.58
C ARG A 282 8.47 19.82 10.14
N PHE A 283 7.22 19.49 9.77
CA PHE A 283 6.70 19.76 8.43
C PHE A 283 6.63 21.27 8.14
N VAL A 284 6.14 22.08 9.08
CA VAL A 284 6.06 23.54 8.95
C VAL A 284 7.46 24.14 8.84
N LEU A 285 8.38 23.80 9.76
CA LEU A 285 9.75 24.34 9.75
C LEU A 285 10.52 23.98 8.49
N THR A 286 10.40 22.71 8.02
CA THR A 286 11.05 22.31 6.76
C THR A 286 10.44 23.02 5.57
N SER A 287 9.14 23.26 5.54
CA SER A 287 8.46 24.00 4.47
C SER A 287 8.88 25.48 4.46
N ALA A 288 8.95 26.12 5.62
CA ALA A 288 9.45 27.50 5.74
C ALA A 288 10.93 27.62 5.33
N SER A 289 11.77 26.68 5.78
CA SER A 289 13.20 26.67 5.39
C SER A 289 13.39 26.53 3.89
N LEU A 290 12.62 25.69 3.21
CA LEU A 290 12.68 25.54 1.75
C LEU A 290 12.23 26.80 1.03
N ALA A 291 11.18 27.46 1.50
CA ALA A 291 10.69 28.72 0.95
C ALA A 291 11.72 29.84 1.09
N LEU A 292 12.32 29.99 2.28
CA LEU A 292 13.27 31.06 2.59
C LEU A 292 14.61 30.88 1.84
N ARG A 293 15.12 29.67 1.79
CA ARG A 293 16.45 29.40 1.20
C ARG A 293 16.45 29.41 -0.32
N ARG A 294 15.30 29.49 -1.00
CA ARG A 294 15.15 29.45 -2.47
C ARG A 294 15.96 28.33 -3.16
N ARG A 295 16.29 27.24 -2.41
CA ARG A 295 17.16 26.15 -2.88
C ARG A 295 16.42 25.16 -3.78
N ARG A 296 15.09 25.28 -3.87
CA ARG A 296 14.25 24.40 -4.69
C ARG A 296 13.25 25.19 -5.51
N PRO A 297 12.73 24.63 -6.63
CA PRO A 297 11.73 25.28 -7.46
C PRO A 297 10.51 25.73 -6.64
N TRP A 298 9.94 26.91 -6.95
CA TRP A 298 8.71 27.44 -6.35
C TRP A 298 7.55 26.44 -6.35
N ARG A 299 7.56 25.50 -7.31
CA ARG A 299 6.61 24.39 -7.42
C ARG A 299 6.52 23.56 -6.14
N GLU A 300 7.63 23.17 -5.55
CA GLU A 300 7.63 22.38 -4.30
C GLU A 300 7.04 23.16 -3.12
N THR A 301 7.35 24.45 -3.01
CA THR A 301 6.78 25.32 -1.99
C THR A 301 5.24 25.42 -2.14
N ARG A 302 4.73 25.55 -3.37
CA ARG A 302 3.29 25.55 -3.64
C ARG A 302 2.61 24.24 -3.21
N VAL A 303 3.21 23.09 -3.52
CA VAL A 303 2.65 21.79 -3.11
C VAL A 303 2.57 21.70 -1.59
N ARG A 304 3.63 22.09 -0.87
CA ARG A 304 3.64 22.08 0.60
C ARG A 304 2.61 23.03 1.22
N LEU A 305 2.41 24.20 0.63
CA LEU A 305 1.36 25.13 1.06
C LEU A 305 -0.04 24.53 0.84
N ARG A 306 -0.27 23.88 -0.32
CA ARG A 306 -1.53 23.16 -0.60
C ARG A 306 -1.75 22.02 0.42
N VAL A 307 -0.70 21.31 0.83
CA VAL A 307 -0.76 20.29 1.89
C VAL A 307 -1.27 20.91 3.19
N LEU A 308 -0.68 22.03 3.65
CA LEU A 308 -1.09 22.69 4.90
C LEU A 308 -2.55 23.17 4.84
N VAL A 309 -2.95 23.79 3.75
CA VAL A 309 -4.33 24.28 3.56
C VAL A 309 -5.33 23.11 3.54
N SER A 310 -5.02 22.05 2.79
CA SER A 310 -5.88 20.87 2.72
C SER A 310 -5.96 20.14 4.07
N TYR A 311 -4.82 19.97 4.75
CA TYR A 311 -4.78 19.40 6.09
C TYR A 311 -5.59 20.20 7.09
N ALA A 312 -5.47 21.54 7.10
CA ALA A 312 -6.23 22.41 7.99
C ALA A 312 -7.75 22.24 7.78
N ARG A 313 -8.20 22.10 6.53
CA ARG A 313 -9.62 21.82 6.21
C ARG A 313 -10.08 20.45 6.73
N MET A 314 -9.21 19.46 6.72
CA MET A 314 -9.50 18.11 7.24
C MET A 314 -9.46 18.04 8.77
N ALA A 315 -8.68 18.89 9.43
CA ALA A 315 -8.33 18.80 10.85
C ALA A 315 -9.55 18.66 11.78
N PRO A 316 -10.66 19.42 11.63
CA PRO A 316 -11.83 19.23 12.49
C PRO A 316 -12.40 17.81 12.44
N GLY A 317 -12.55 17.26 11.22
CA GLY A 317 -13.03 15.88 11.03
C GLY A 317 -12.05 14.82 11.54
N LEU A 318 -10.73 15.08 11.44
CA LEU A 318 -9.70 14.21 11.99
C LEU A 318 -9.73 14.16 13.52
N VAL A 319 -9.96 15.33 14.18
CA VAL A 319 -10.12 15.40 15.64
C VAL A 319 -11.36 14.62 16.09
N VAL A 320 -12.47 14.74 15.39
CA VAL A 320 -13.67 13.93 15.67
C VAL A 320 -13.37 12.44 15.55
N SER A 321 -12.69 12.02 14.48
CA SER A 321 -12.26 10.63 14.30
C SER A 321 -11.33 10.17 15.42
N ARG A 322 -10.37 11.02 15.83
CA ARG A 322 -9.47 10.75 16.97
C ARG A 322 -10.24 10.51 18.27
N CYS A 323 -11.28 11.32 18.54
CA CYS A 323 -12.11 11.17 19.74
C CYS A 323 -12.89 9.86 19.72
N ARG A 324 -13.43 9.44 18.56
CA ARG A 324 -14.10 8.15 18.38
C ARG A 324 -13.12 7.00 18.64
N LEU A 325 -11.99 7.00 17.95
CA LEU A 325 -10.94 5.98 18.11
C LEU A 325 -10.41 5.89 19.55
N ARG A 326 -10.39 7.01 20.31
CA ARG A 326 -10.01 6.97 21.73
C ARG A 326 -11.01 6.19 22.59
N ARG A 327 -12.30 6.20 22.23
CA ARG A 327 -13.36 5.47 22.97
C ARG A 327 -13.30 3.98 22.65
N ASP A 328 -13.00 3.64 21.39
CA ASP A 328 -13.08 2.27 20.87
C ASP A 328 -11.75 1.52 21.00
N ALA A 329 -10.65 2.22 21.31
CA ALA A 329 -9.32 1.64 21.42
C ALA A 329 -9.22 0.70 22.65
N ARG A 330 -8.77 -0.52 22.41
CA ARG A 330 -8.46 -1.54 23.43
C ARG A 330 -6.99 -1.46 23.86
N VAL A 331 -6.14 -0.91 22.98
CA VAL A 331 -4.69 -0.76 23.19
C VAL A 331 -4.34 0.74 23.26
N ALA A 332 -3.54 1.12 24.25
CA ALA A 332 -3.11 2.49 24.38
C ALA A 332 -2.18 2.92 23.23
N ARG A 333 -2.34 4.16 22.74
CA ARG A 333 -1.50 4.69 21.63
C ARG A 333 0.01 4.54 21.87
N ARG A 334 0.46 4.71 23.12
CA ARG A 334 1.90 4.53 23.48
C ARG A 334 2.38 3.10 23.26
N VAL A 335 1.53 2.10 23.49
CA VAL A 335 1.84 0.70 23.25
C VAL A 335 1.92 0.44 21.76
N VAL A 336 1.00 0.99 20.96
CA VAL A 336 1.10 0.89 19.49
C VAL A 336 2.36 1.61 18.97
N GLU A 337 2.71 2.78 19.54
CA GLU A 337 3.93 3.50 19.16
C GLU A 337 5.23 2.78 19.57
N SER A 338 5.21 1.86 20.52
CA SER A 338 6.40 1.03 20.82
C SER A 338 6.73 0.00 19.71
N LEU A 339 5.79 -0.22 18.76
CA LEU A 339 6.00 -1.04 17.58
C LEU A 339 6.67 -0.27 16.42
N LEU A 340 6.84 1.04 16.55
CA LEU A 340 7.45 1.86 15.51
C LEU A 340 8.95 1.59 15.39
N VAL A 341 9.44 1.56 14.17
CA VAL A 341 10.85 1.29 13.88
C VAL A 341 11.70 2.57 13.80
N PRO A 342 12.99 2.53 14.13
CA PRO A 342 13.86 3.69 13.93
C PRO A 342 14.01 4.02 12.44
N PRO A 343 14.26 5.30 12.09
CA PRO A 343 14.58 5.69 10.72
C PRO A 343 15.80 4.92 10.20
N ARG A 344 15.66 4.33 9.02
CA ARG A 344 16.74 3.67 8.28
C ARG A 344 16.92 4.36 6.94
N PRO A 345 18.12 4.34 6.33
CA PRO A 345 18.29 4.75 4.95
C PRO A 345 17.33 3.93 4.05
N THR A 346 16.57 4.60 3.24
CA THR A 346 15.74 3.94 2.20
C THR A 346 16.60 3.83 0.95
N GLY A 347 16.59 2.65 0.32
CA GLY A 347 17.22 2.44 -0.98
C GLY A 347 16.61 3.35 -2.06
N GLY A 348 17.32 3.52 -3.16
CA GLY A 348 16.84 4.25 -4.34
C GLY A 348 16.49 3.30 -5.48
N TYR A 349 15.32 3.49 -6.06
CA TYR A 349 14.84 2.75 -7.23
C TYR A 349 14.50 3.70 -8.37
N ARG A 350 14.92 3.37 -9.59
CA ARG A 350 14.52 4.03 -10.84
C ARG A 350 13.92 2.98 -11.76
N PRO A 351 12.61 3.02 -12.01
CA PRO A 351 12.01 2.14 -13.02
C PRO A 351 12.68 2.29 -14.38
N ALA A 352 12.83 1.21 -15.13
CA ALA A 352 13.48 1.19 -16.44
C ALA A 352 12.88 2.19 -17.45
N ASP A 353 11.57 2.45 -17.36
CA ASP A 353 10.84 3.39 -18.22
C ASP A 353 10.83 4.85 -17.70
N ALA A 354 11.54 5.16 -16.63
CA ALA A 354 11.63 6.54 -16.16
C ALA A 354 12.42 7.37 -17.19
N PRO A 355 11.83 8.44 -17.79
CA PRO A 355 12.57 9.25 -18.74
C PRO A 355 13.83 9.79 -18.08
N THR A 356 15.00 9.44 -18.65
CA THR A 356 16.29 9.97 -18.21
C THR A 356 16.19 11.49 -18.18
N ALA A 357 16.32 12.08 -17.00
CA ALA A 357 16.43 13.52 -16.89
C ALA A 357 17.67 13.91 -17.73
N LYS A 358 17.44 14.49 -18.93
CA LYS A 358 18.51 15.07 -19.73
C LYS A 358 19.28 15.98 -18.78
N LYS A 359 20.54 15.63 -18.49
CA LYS A 359 21.49 16.54 -17.88
C LYS A 359 21.54 17.74 -18.81
N GLY A 360 20.83 18.82 -18.43
CA GLY A 360 20.92 20.08 -19.11
C GLY A 360 22.38 20.48 -19.13
N ALA A 361 22.96 20.51 -20.32
CA ALA A 361 24.19 21.24 -20.57
C ALA A 361 23.92 22.72 -20.22
N ARG A 362 24.70 23.20 -19.31
CA ARG A 362 25.07 24.59 -18.97
C ARG A 362 24.00 25.69 -19.02
#